data_63811e931bd465d177f9d62b1edf7946
#
_entry.id   63811e931bd465d177f9d62b1edf7946
#
_cell.length_a   1.000
_cell.length_b   1.000
_cell.length_c   1.000
_cell.angle_alpha   90.00
_cell.angle_beta   90.00
_cell.angle_gamma   90.00
#
_symmetry.space_group_name_H-M   'P 1'
#
loop_
_entity.id
_entity.type
_entity.pdbx_description
1 polymer ?
#
loop_
_entity_poly.entity_id
_entity_poly.type
_entity_poly.pdbx_seq_one_letter_code
_entity_poly.pdbx_strand_id
1 'polypeptide(L)'
;MKSLILDIPQLKKFADDKRHQETLWSDGHARISLICMKPGQEIVTHTHHGSHIWMVMEGRGNFLTGGKAQVIEVGQVVVVPALEDHGIQNLSAENLVIASITAGGD
;
A
#
# COMPACT_ATOMS: atom_id res chain seq x y z
N MET A 1 5.27 25.33 3.54
CA MET A 1 5.80 24.42 4.56
C MET A 1 7.21 23.98 4.21
N LYS A 2 7.96 23.53 5.16
CA LYS A 2 9.27 22.95 4.89
C LYS A 2 9.10 21.54 4.31
N SER A 3 10.08 21.12 3.50
CA SER A 3 10.13 19.74 3.01
C SER A 3 10.18 18.73 4.16
N LEU A 4 9.61 17.58 3.93
CA LEU A 4 9.55 16.49 4.89
C LEU A 4 10.28 15.27 4.32
N ILE A 5 11.15 14.67 5.12
CA ILE A 5 11.85 13.45 4.74
C ILE A 5 11.28 12.31 5.58
N LEU A 6 10.75 11.31 4.90
CA LEU A 6 10.16 10.14 5.56
C LEU A 6 11.13 8.97 5.43
N ASP A 7 11.61 8.47 6.57
CA ASP A 7 12.51 7.33 6.62
C ASP A 7 11.69 6.06 6.84
N ILE A 8 11.37 5.37 5.75
CA ILE A 8 10.46 4.23 5.78
C ILE A 8 10.93 3.12 6.73
N PRO A 9 12.22 2.72 6.75
CA PRO A 9 12.65 1.68 7.69
C PRO A 9 12.37 2.00 9.17
N GLN A 10 12.40 3.28 9.54
CA GLN A 10 12.14 3.71 10.92
C GLN A 10 10.64 3.85 11.22
N LEU A 11 9.80 3.92 10.20
CA LEU A 11 8.36 4.14 10.34
C LEU A 11 7.55 2.86 10.31
N LYS A 12 8.17 1.73 10.01
CA LYS A 12 7.49 0.45 9.94
C LYS A 12 6.90 0.05 11.28
N LYS A 13 5.65 -0.38 11.28
CA LYS A 13 4.97 -0.94 12.46
C LYS A 13 4.07 -2.07 11.98
N PHE A 14 4.04 -3.16 12.75
CA PHE A 14 3.23 -4.33 12.42
C PHE A 14 2.29 -4.66 13.57
N ALA A 15 1.13 -5.18 13.24
CA ALA A 15 0.15 -5.66 14.22
C ALA A 15 -0.18 -7.13 13.93
N ASP A 16 -0.48 -7.91 14.99
CA ASP A 16 -0.72 -9.34 14.85
C ASP A 16 -2.12 -9.66 14.31
N ASP A 17 -3.09 -8.82 14.64
CA ASP A 17 -4.50 -9.08 14.35
C ASP A 17 -4.94 -8.63 12.95
N LYS A 18 -4.24 -7.65 12.39
CA LYS A 18 -4.55 -7.10 11.05
C LYS A 18 -3.37 -6.30 10.53
N ARG A 19 -3.41 -5.95 9.25
CA ARG A 19 -2.41 -5.05 8.68
C ARG A 19 -2.38 -3.74 9.46
N HIS A 20 -1.22 -3.14 9.57
CA HIS A 20 -1.07 -1.80 10.13
C HIS A 20 -0.97 -0.80 8.99
N GLN A 21 -1.82 0.21 9.01
CA GLN A 21 -1.81 1.28 8.01
C GLN A 21 -1.83 2.63 8.71
N GLU A 22 -0.92 3.50 8.33
CA GLU A 22 -0.76 4.80 8.97
C GLU A 22 -0.55 5.87 7.91
N THR A 23 -1.29 6.96 8.03
CA THR A 23 -1.06 8.14 7.18
C THR A 23 0.17 8.85 7.68
N LEU A 24 1.16 9.03 6.79
CA LEU A 24 2.41 9.71 7.11
C LEU A 24 2.33 11.21 6.85
N TRP A 25 1.62 11.61 5.82
CA TRP A 25 1.41 13.00 5.44
C TRP A 25 0.21 13.10 4.51
N SER A 26 -0.50 14.22 4.60
CA SER A 26 -1.61 14.49 3.68
C SER A 26 -1.87 15.98 3.57
N ASP A 27 -2.47 16.37 2.44
CA ASP A 27 -3.06 17.68 2.22
C ASP A 27 -4.35 17.50 1.41
N GLY A 28 -4.89 18.59 0.86
CA GLY A 28 -6.14 18.51 0.10
C GLY A 28 -6.02 17.79 -1.25
N HIS A 29 -4.82 17.45 -1.71
CA HIS A 29 -4.58 16.88 -3.04
C HIS A 29 -3.97 15.49 -3.01
N ALA A 30 -3.19 15.17 -1.98
CA ALA A 30 -2.46 13.92 -1.92
C ALA A 30 -2.32 13.42 -0.48
N ARG A 31 -2.16 12.11 -0.35
CA ARG A 31 -1.90 11.46 0.93
C ARG A 31 -0.88 10.36 0.71
N ILE A 32 0.10 10.28 1.61
CA ILE A 32 1.00 9.13 1.64
C ILE A 32 0.78 8.35 2.92
N SER A 33 0.62 7.04 2.78
CA SER A 33 0.43 6.09 3.88
C SER A 33 1.45 4.98 3.80
N LEU A 34 1.74 4.36 4.93
CA LEU A 34 2.57 3.18 5.00
C LEU A 34 1.71 2.00 5.42
N ILE A 35 1.74 0.93 4.64
CA ILE A 35 0.99 -0.28 4.89
C ILE A 35 1.98 -1.39 5.21
N CYS A 36 1.88 -1.95 6.41
CA CYS A 36 2.77 -3.01 6.89
C CYS A 36 1.94 -4.25 7.16
N MET A 37 2.31 -5.36 6.54
CA MET A 37 1.54 -6.60 6.57
C MET A 37 2.42 -7.78 6.96
N LYS A 38 1.99 -8.50 7.99
CA LYS A 38 2.57 -9.79 8.32
C LYS A 38 2.05 -10.88 7.37
N PRO A 39 2.71 -12.04 7.31
CA PRO A 39 2.18 -13.17 6.53
C PRO A 39 0.72 -13.46 6.83
N GLY A 40 -0.08 -13.67 5.79
CA GLY A 40 -1.51 -13.98 5.90
C GLY A 40 -2.43 -12.76 5.96
N GLN A 41 -1.91 -11.57 6.14
CA GLN A 41 -2.74 -10.36 6.17
C GLN A 41 -3.07 -9.88 4.76
N GLU A 42 -4.17 -9.13 4.65
CA GLU A 42 -4.66 -8.70 3.34
C GLU A 42 -5.42 -7.40 3.39
N ILE A 43 -5.55 -6.78 2.23
CA ILE A 43 -6.53 -5.74 1.94
C ILE A 43 -7.49 -6.36 0.93
N VAL A 44 -8.76 -6.53 1.30
CA VAL A 44 -9.77 -7.06 0.38
C VAL A 44 -9.98 -6.08 -0.77
N THR A 45 -10.36 -6.58 -1.94
CA THR A 45 -10.59 -5.72 -3.10
C THR A 45 -11.70 -4.71 -2.83
N HIS A 46 -11.43 -3.48 -3.24
CA HIS A 46 -12.34 -2.35 -3.05
C HIS A 46 -12.01 -1.29 -4.10
N THR A 47 -12.83 -0.24 -4.16
CA THR A 47 -12.63 0.87 -5.10
C THR A 47 -12.52 2.19 -4.35
N HIS A 48 -11.87 3.16 -4.96
CA HIS A 48 -11.77 4.53 -4.47
C HIS A 48 -12.01 5.52 -5.60
N HIS A 49 -12.37 6.74 -5.25
CA HIS A 49 -12.56 7.81 -6.23
C HIS A 49 -11.23 8.33 -6.78
N GLY A 50 -10.20 8.35 -5.94
CA GLY A 50 -8.86 8.77 -6.36
C GLY A 50 -8.04 7.63 -6.95
N SER A 51 -6.92 7.99 -7.56
CA SER A 51 -5.94 7.03 -8.02
C SER A 51 -5.03 6.64 -6.87
N HIS A 52 -4.57 5.39 -6.88
CA HIS A 52 -3.60 4.88 -5.91
C HIS A 52 -2.32 4.49 -6.61
N ILE A 53 -1.21 4.79 -5.96
CA ILE A 53 0.12 4.38 -6.42
C ILE A 53 0.75 3.60 -5.27
N TRP A 54 1.06 2.33 -5.51
CA TRP A 54 1.66 1.46 -4.50
C TRP A 54 3.10 1.15 -4.89
N MET A 55 4.02 1.42 -3.99
CA MET A 55 5.43 1.09 -4.14
C MET A 55 5.79 0.03 -3.11
N VAL A 56 6.30 -1.12 -3.56
CA VAL A 56 6.72 -2.18 -2.64
C VAL A 56 8.09 -1.80 -2.08
N MET A 57 8.15 -1.62 -0.76
CA MET A 57 9.36 -1.21 -0.06
C MET A 57 10.10 -2.40 0.56
N GLU A 58 9.37 -3.47 0.88
CA GLU A 58 9.93 -4.67 1.51
C GLU A 58 9.03 -5.85 1.18
N GLY A 59 9.62 -7.00 0.88
CA GLY A 59 8.88 -8.23 0.65
C GLY A 59 8.19 -8.28 -0.72
N ARG A 60 7.15 -9.09 -0.80
CA ARG A 60 6.35 -9.29 -2.02
C ARG A 60 4.90 -9.59 -1.63
N GLY A 61 3.98 -9.30 -2.53
CA GLY A 61 2.56 -9.57 -2.30
C GLY A 61 1.84 -9.94 -3.57
N ASN A 62 0.65 -10.48 -3.42
CA ASN A 62 -0.24 -10.81 -4.54
C ASN A 62 -1.22 -9.67 -4.73
N PHE A 63 -0.99 -8.87 -5.76
CA PHE A 63 -1.86 -7.76 -6.13
C PHE A 63 -3.09 -8.31 -6.85
N LEU A 64 -4.27 -7.85 -6.43
CA LEU A 64 -5.57 -8.32 -6.94
C LEU A 64 -6.29 -7.17 -7.64
N THR A 65 -6.69 -7.40 -8.89
CA THR A 65 -7.53 -6.48 -9.64
C THR A 65 -8.23 -7.22 -10.78
N GLY A 66 -9.49 -6.86 -11.04
CA GLY A 66 -10.25 -7.47 -12.15
C GLY A 66 -10.37 -8.98 -12.07
N GLY A 67 -10.43 -9.54 -10.87
CA GLY A 67 -10.50 -10.99 -10.67
C GLY A 67 -9.20 -11.74 -10.94
N LYS A 68 -8.08 -11.01 -11.10
CA LYS A 68 -6.76 -11.59 -11.37
C LYS A 68 -5.80 -11.27 -10.24
N ALA A 69 -4.79 -12.11 -10.07
CA ALA A 69 -3.72 -11.90 -9.10
C ALA A 69 -2.37 -11.85 -9.81
N GLN A 70 -1.51 -10.93 -9.37
CA GLN A 70 -0.16 -10.81 -9.89
C GLN A 70 0.80 -10.50 -8.75
N VAL A 71 1.91 -11.22 -8.69
CA VAL A 71 2.94 -10.96 -7.67
C VAL A 71 3.62 -9.63 -7.98
N ILE A 72 3.73 -8.79 -6.95
CA ILE A 72 4.50 -7.55 -6.99
C ILE A 72 5.58 -7.61 -5.93
N GLU A 73 6.73 -6.99 -6.21
CA GLU A 73 7.89 -7.05 -5.32
C GLU A 73 8.69 -5.75 -5.35
N VAL A 74 9.69 -5.68 -4.49
CA VAL A 74 10.54 -4.50 -4.36
C VAL A 74 11.06 -4.03 -5.72
N GLY A 75 10.97 -2.73 -5.96
CA GLY A 75 11.37 -2.11 -7.22
C GLY A 75 10.22 -1.93 -8.20
N GLN A 76 9.05 -2.48 -7.90
CA GLN A 76 7.86 -2.32 -8.74
C GLN A 76 6.91 -1.29 -8.16
N VAL A 77 6.24 -0.58 -9.05
CA VAL A 77 5.20 0.41 -8.74
C VAL A 77 3.91 -0.05 -9.41
N VAL A 78 2.84 -0.10 -8.63
CA VAL A 78 1.50 -0.39 -9.15
C VAL A 78 0.73 0.91 -9.22
N VAL A 79 0.19 1.22 -10.38
CA VAL A 79 -0.69 2.37 -10.56
C VAL A 79 -2.12 1.84 -10.69
N VAL A 80 -2.99 2.24 -9.77
CA VAL A 80 -4.40 1.88 -9.78
C VAL A 80 -5.20 3.12 -10.17
N PRO A 81 -5.74 3.17 -11.39
CA PRO A 81 -6.58 4.30 -11.80
C PRO A 81 -7.81 4.43 -10.91
N ALA A 82 -8.37 5.63 -10.88
CA ALA A 82 -9.60 5.90 -10.14
C ALA A 82 -10.68 4.88 -10.52
N LEU A 83 -11.42 4.40 -9.51
CA LEU A 83 -12.56 3.49 -9.62
C LEU A 83 -12.23 2.05 -10.01
N GLU A 84 -10.96 1.73 -10.28
CA GLU A 84 -10.56 0.33 -10.50
C GLU A 84 -10.53 -0.42 -9.16
N ASP A 85 -11.04 -1.66 -9.16
CA ASP A 85 -10.94 -2.50 -7.97
C ASP A 85 -9.50 -2.92 -7.72
N HIS A 86 -9.13 -2.99 -6.46
CA HIS A 86 -7.77 -3.39 -6.09
C HIS A 86 -7.71 -3.91 -4.67
N GLY A 87 -6.80 -4.82 -4.44
CA GLY A 87 -6.50 -5.38 -3.14
C GLY A 87 -5.12 -6.03 -3.17
N ILE A 88 -4.71 -6.56 -2.04
CA ILE A 88 -3.42 -7.24 -1.94
C ILE A 88 -3.43 -8.25 -0.81
N GLN A 89 -2.74 -9.37 -1.02
CA GLN A 89 -2.58 -10.43 -0.02
C GLN A 89 -1.10 -10.67 0.21
N ASN A 90 -0.70 -10.79 1.46
CA ASN A 90 0.63 -11.27 1.78
C ASN A 90 0.59 -12.78 2.02
N LEU A 91 0.77 -13.54 0.95
CA LEU A 91 0.81 -15.01 0.99
C LEU A 91 2.22 -15.56 1.20
N SER A 92 3.21 -14.68 1.34
CA SER A 92 4.60 -15.07 1.57
C SER A 92 4.83 -15.38 3.06
N ALA A 93 6.02 -15.91 3.37
CA ALA A 93 6.46 -16.14 4.75
C ALA A 93 7.16 -14.94 5.36
N GLU A 94 7.22 -13.82 4.64
CA GLU A 94 7.94 -12.61 5.05
C GLU A 94 6.99 -11.42 5.18
N ASN A 95 7.45 -10.37 5.85
CA ASN A 95 6.69 -9.12 5.95
C ASN A 95 6.63 -8.40 4.61
N LEU A 96 5.54 -7.68 4.40
CA LEU A 96 5.30 -6.87 3.21
C LEU A 96 5.10 -5.42 3.64
N VAL A 97 5.84 -4.50 3.06
CA VAL A 97 5.72 -3.07 3.34
C VAL A 97 5.47 -2.33 2.03
N ILE A 98 4.41 -1.55 2.00
CA ILE A 98 3.98 -0.78 0.82
C ILE A 98 3.86 0.69 1.20
N ALA A 99 4.49 1.57 0.42
CA ALA A 99 4.20 2.99 0.47
C ALA A 99 3.06 3.27 -0.51
N SER A 100 1.97 3.84 -0.01
CA SER A 100 0.76 4.09 -0.79
C SER A 100 0.55 5.59 -0.94
N ILE A 101 0.44 6.05 -2.18
CA ILE A 101 0.09 7.44 -2.48
C ILE A 101 -1.32 7.46 -3.05
N THR A 102 -2.19 8.29 -2.46
CA THR A 102 -3.53 8.54 -2.97
C THR A 102 -3.57 9.95 -3.55
N ALA A 103 -4.05 10.09 -4.75
CA ALA A 103 -4.14 11.37 -5.45
C ALA A 103 -5.55 11.57 -6.02
N GLY A 104 -6.08 12.80 -5.88
CA GLY A 104 -7.38 13.14 -6.45
C GLY A 104 -8.58 12.65 -5.64
N GLY A 105 -8.45 12.54 -4.33
CA GLY A 105 -9.49 12.08 -3.42
C GLY A 105 -9.09 10.80 -2.71
N ASP A 106 -10.00 10.22 -2.00
CA ASP A 106 -9.71 8.98 -1.25
C ASP A 106 -9.96 7.69 -2.05
#